data_a9354339853acb2728571d1554a00cb3
#
_entry.id   a9354339853acb2728571d1554a00cb3
#
_cell.length_a   1.000
_cell.length_b   1.000
_cell.length_c   1.000
_cell.angle_alpha   90.00
_cell.angle_beta   90.00
_cell.angle_gamma   90.00
#
_symmetry.space_group_name_H-M   'P 1'
#
loop_
_entity.id
_entity.type
_entity.pdbx_description
1 polymer ?
#
loop_
_entity_poly.entity_id
_entity_poly.type
_entity_poly.pdbx_seq_one_letter_code
_entity_poly.pdbx_strand_id
1 'polypeptide(L)'
;MCLSVIYQIQSKNKPNRVYIGSAIKVYKRWSEHIKLLRLGEHGNVKLQRHYNKYGESDLQFSILLGCDKEDLIKNEQCFLDMCKPYFNICKVAGSPLGYKHSKKAKLKMSKPRSKEARKNMSEAMMGNTNALGTKHSNETKIKFSKSKMGSKNPNYGKHLSDKTKDKMRKTSSLNRSKVAN
;
A
#
# COMPACT_ATOMS: atom_id res chain seq x y z
N MET A 1 -26.40 9.69 16.82
CA MET A 1 -25.60 9.83 15.58
C MET A 1 -24.13 9.78 15.96
N CYS A 2 -23.35 8.87 15.39
CA CYS A 2 -21.89 8.87 15.60
C CYS A 2 -21.29 9.97 14.74
N LEU A 3 -20.96 11.11 15.37
CA LEU A 3 -20.32 12.22 14.68
C LEU A 3 -18.89 11.82 14.31
N SER A 4 -18.55 11.94 13.03
CA SER A 4 -17.16 11.83 12.58
C SER A 4 -16.41 13.09 12.99
N VAL A 5 -15.11 12.96 13.30
CA VAL A 5 -14.35 14.08 13.86
C VAL A 5 -12.99 14.24 13.21
N ILE A 6 -12.53 15.48 13.16
CA ILE A 6 -11.12 15.82 13.00
C ILE A 6 -10.53 16.01 14.41
N TYR A 7 -9.40 15.36 14.66
CA TYR A 7 -8.72 15.40 15.94
C TYR A 7 -7.25 15.74 15.78
N GLN A 8 -6.65 16.18 16.89
CA GLN A 8 -5.20 16.38 16.96
C GLN A 8 -4.57 15.58 18.09
N ILE A 9 -3.30 15.27 17.93
CA ILE A 9 -2.40 14.79 18.97
C ILE A 9 -1.28 15.82 19.06
N GLN A 10 -1.19 16.52 20.19
CA GLN A 10 -0.25 17.60 20.41
C GLN A 10 0.73 17.24 21.51
N SER A 11 1.98 17.65 21.37
CA SER A 11 2.97 17.57 22.44
C SER A 11 2.80 18.73 23.42
N LYS A 12 2.75 18.43 24.72
CA LYS A 12 2.73 19.44 25.80
C LYS A 12 4.07 20.18 25.88
N ASN A 13 5.19 19.45 25.80
CA ASN A 13 6.53 20.02 25.86
C ASN A 13 6.94 20.79 24.60
N LYS A 14 6.31 20.47 23.45
CA LYS A 14 6.57 21.12 22.15
C LYS A 14 5.24 21.42 21.45
N PRO A 15 4.49 22.47 21.88
CA PRO A 15 3.13 22.74 21.38
C PRO A 15 3.01 22.94 19.87
N ASN A 16 4.10 23.29 19.21
CA ASN A 16 4.18 23.38 17.75
C ASN A 16 4.24 22.02 17.04
N ARG A 17 4.38 20.92 17.79
CA ARG A 17 4.39 19.57 17.24
C ARG A 17 3.03 18.93 17.37
N VAL A 18 2.30 18.94 16.27
CA VAL A 18 0.94 18.46 16.18
C VAL A 18 0.84 17.37 15.12
N TYR A 19 -0.01 16.40 15.36
CA TYR A 19 -0.55 15.46 14.39
C TYR A 19 -2.03 15.77 14.20
N ILE A 20 -2.52 15.78 12.96
CA ILE A 20 -3.93 15.92 12.61
C ILE A 20 -4.39 14.64 11.93
N GLY A 21 -5.57 14.16 12.28
CA GLY A 21 -6.18 13.00 11.70
C GLY A 21 -7.70 13.04 11.79
N SER A 22 -8.34 12.13 11.09
CA SER A 22 -9.80 11.99 11.06
C SER A 22 -10.24 10.62 11.57
N ALA A 23 -11.43 10.54 12.16
CA ALA A 23 -12.00 9.29 12.62
C ALA A 23 -13.53 9.33 12.72
N ILE A 24 -14.18 8.20 12.40
CA ILE A 24 -15.60 7.97 12.67
C ILE A 24 -15.81 7.56 14.13
N LYS A 25 -14.84 6.83 14.73
CA LYS A 25 -14.84 6.37 16.12
C LYS A 25 -13.57 6.84 16.81
N VAL A 26 -13.58 8.08 17.28
CA VAL A 26 -12.38 8.78 17.76
C VAL A 26 -11.70 8.08 18.94
N TYR A 27 -12.45 7.63 19.94
CA TYR A 27 -11.87 6.96 21.11
C TYR A 27 -11.19 5.63 20.76
N LYS A 28 -11.78 4.85 19.83
CA LYS A 28 -11.15 3.65 19.31
C LYS A 28 -9.85 4.00 18.58
N ARG A 29 -9.87 5.06 17.76
CA ARG A 29 -8.69 5.52 17.02
C ARG A 29 -7.57 5.97 17.95
N TRP A 30 -7.89 6.70 19.01
CA TRP A 30 -6.93 7.13 20.02
C TRP A 30 -6.30 5.94 20.76
N SER A 31 -7.13 4.96 21.17
CA SER A 31 -6.64 3.72 21.79
C SER A 31 -5.70 2.95 20.86
N GLU A 32 -5.97 2.92 19.57
CA GLU A 32 -5.09 2.32 18.56
C GLU A 32 -3.75 3.06 18.46
N HIS A 33 -3.76 4.41 18.45
CA HIS A 33 -2.53 5.20 18.49
C HIS A 33 -1.67 4.87 19.70
N ILE A 34 -2.27 4.92 20.90
CA ILE A 34 -1.56 4.65 22.16
C ILE A 34 -1.00 3.23 22.15
N LYS A 35 -1.81 2.24 21.79
CA LYS A 35 -1.38 0.84 21.70
C LYS A 35 -0.16 0.66 20.80
N LEU A 36 -0.20 1.20 19.59
CA LEU A 36 0.91 1.10 18.63
C LEU A 36 2.15 1.85 19.09
N LEU A 37 1.99 3.00 19.74
CA LEU A 37 3.10 3.77 20.32
C LEU A 37 3.79 3.00 21.44
N ARG A 38 3.04 2.36 22.35
CA ARG A 38 3.56 1.52 23.44
C ARG A 38 4.34 0.31 22.90
N LEU A 39 3.86 -0.31 21.81
CA LEU A 39 4.53 -1.43 21.16
C LEU A 39 5.74 -1.03 20.31
N GLY A 40 5.97 0.26 20.07
CA GLY A 40 7.04 0.73 19.18
C GLY A 40 6.76 0.50 17.70
N GLU A 41 5.50 0.19 17.34
CA GLU A 41 5.06 -0.22 15.99
C GLU A 41 4.22 0.85 15.28
N HIS A 42 4.17 2.06 15.79
CA HIS A 42 3.36 3.11 15.20
C HIS A 42 3.85 3.50 13.81
N GLY A 43 2.95 3.46 12.81
CA GLY A 43 3.29 3.74 11.41
C GLY A 43 3.84 5.16 11.15
N ASN A 44 3.52 6.11 12.02
CA ASN A 44 4.10 7.46 11.96
C ASN A 44 5.40 7.51 12.75
N VAL A 45 6.53 7.43 12.04
CA VAL A 45 7.88 7.40 12.63
C VAL A 45 8.21 8.67 13.42
N LYS A 46 7.69 9.84 13.02
CA LYS A 46 7.94 11.10 13.74
C LYS A 46 7.25 11.08 15.11
N LEU A 47 5.98 10.62 15.15
CA LEU A 47 5.22 10.51 16.39
C LEU A 47 5.82 9.44 17.31
N GLN A 48 6.23 8.28 16.75
CA GLN A 48 6.90 7.21 17.50
C GLN A 48 8.21 7.69 18.16
N ARG A 49 9.07 8.37 17.39
CA ARG A 49 10.33 8.93 17.93
C ARG A 49 10.08 9.96 19.04
N HIS A 50 9.04 10.75 18.88
CA HIS A 50 8.66 11.73 19.90
C HIS A 50 8.17 11.02 21.16
N TYR A 51 7.28 10.04 21.04
CA TYR A 51 6.79 9.20 22.13
C TYR A 51 7.94 8.52 22.90
N ASN A 52 8.90 7.92 22.18
CA ASN A 52 10.05 7.24 22.79
C ASN A 52 10.93 8.20 23.61
N LYS A 53 10.93 9.50 23.25
CA LYS A 53 11.75 10.51 23.95
C LYS A 53 11.02 11.15 25.13
N TYR A 54 9.72 11.42 25.00
CA TYR A 54 8.98 12.25 25.96
C TYR A 54 7.90 11.47 26.73
N GLY A 55 7.61 10.26 26.31
CA GLY A 55 6.59 9.41 26.93
C GLY A 55 5.15 9.74 26.52
N GLU A 56 4.24 8.96 27.08
CA GLU A 56 2.80 9.10 26.81
C GLU A 56 2.20 10.36 27.46
N SER A 57 2.67 10.73 28.64
CA SER A 57 2.16 11.87 29.39
C SER A 57 2.32 13.22 28.68
N ASP A 58 3.25 13.28 27.71
CA ASP A 58 3.47 14.46 26.86
C ASP A 58 2.42 14.61 25.77
N LEU A 59 1.72 13.55 25.38
CA LEU A 59 0.76 13.60 24.29
C LEU A 59 -0.64 13.98 24.80
N GLN A 60 -1.19 15.02 24.21
CA GLN A 60 -2.55 15.48 24.46
C GLN A 60 -3.41 15.23 23.22
N PHE A 61 -4.54 14.56 23.43
CA PHE A 61 -5.52 14.26 22.40
C PHE A 61 -6.71 15.20 22.54
N SER A 62 -7.12 15.83 21.45
CA SER A 62 -8.28 16.73 21.44
C SER A 62 -9.03 16.67 20.11
N ILE A 63 -10.34 16.92 20.15
CA ILE A 63 -11.21 17.06 18.99
C ILE A 63 -11.12 18.49 18.50
N LEU A 64 -10.92 18.69 17.20
CA LEU A 64 -10.89 19.99 16.56
C LEU A 64 -12.25 20.35 15.95
N LEU A 65 -12.90 19.38 15.29
CA LEU A 65 -14.16 19.60 14.57
C LEU A 65 -14.97 18.28 14.52
N GLY A 66 -16.28 18.39 14.75
CA GLY A 66 -17.25 17.34 14.41
C GLY A 66 -17.84 17.63 13.03
N CYS A 67 -17.95 16.61 12.18
CA CYS A 67 -18.49 16.75 10.83
C CYS A 67 -19.17 15.47 10.34
N ASP A 68 -19.87 15.54 9.24
CA ASP A 68 -20.42 14.38 8.56
C ASP A 68 -19.31 13.56 7.91
N LYS A 69 -19.61 12.27 7.70
CA LYS A 69 -18.62 11.33 7.15
C LYS A 69 -18.15 11.71 5.75
N GLU A 70 -19.03 12.27 4.96
CA GLU A 70 -18.79 12.72 3.59
C GLU A 70 -17.78 13.88 3.52
N ASP A 71 -17.80 14.77 4.52
CA ASP A 71 -16.91 15.93 4.60
C ASP A 71 -15.59 15.65 5.32
N LEU A 72 -15.41 14.44 5.85
CA LEU A 72 -14.29 14.10 6.72
C LEU A 72 -12.92 14.35 6.06
N ILE A 73 -12.74 13.89 4.82
CA ILE A 73 -11.47 14.05 4.08
C ILE A 73 -11.23 15.52 3.71
N LYS A 74 -12.27 16.24 3.30
CA LYS A 74 -12.20 17.66 2.95
C LYS A 74 -11.78 18.51 4.15
N ASN A 75 -12.40 18.26 5.30
CA ASN A 75 -12.08 18.97 6.53
C ASN A 75 -10.69 18.62 7.05
N GLU A 76 -10.27 17.34 7.00
CA GLU A 76 -8.90 16.95 7.34
C GLU A 76 -7.88 17.70 6.47
N GLN A 77 -8.12 17.77 5.13
CA GLN A 77 -7.24 18.51 4.23
C GLN A 77 -7.15 20.00 4.59
N CYS A 78 -8.29 20.63 4.90
CA CYS A 78 -8.31 22.03 5.32
C CYS A 78 -7.41 22.27 6.55
N PHE A 79 -7.50 21.42 7.58
CA PHE A 79 -6.64 21.52 8.74
C PHE A 79 -5.17 21.21 8.43
N LEU A 80 -4.86 20.26 7.53
CA LEU A 80 -3.49 19.97 7.11
C LEU A 80 -2.85 21.17 6.40
N ASP A 81 -3.61 21.85 5.55
CA ASP A 81 -3.12 23.02 4.79
C ASP A 81 -2.92 24.24 5.70
N MET A 82 -3.85 24.46 6.62
CA MET A 82 -3.83 25.59 7.54
C MET A 82 -2.73 25.44 8.59
N CYS A 83 -2.63 24.28 9.24
CA CYS A 83 -1.73 24.06 10.39
C CYS A 83 -0.35 23.57 9.99
N LYS A 84 -0.18 22.96 8.80
CA LYS A 84 1.07 22.33 8.33
C LYS A 84 1.73 21.46 9.41
N PRO A 85 1.01 20.49 10.00
CA PRO A 85 1.37 19.83 11.23
C PRO A 85 2.70 19.07 11.13
N TYR A 86 3.55 19.18 12.16
CA TYR A 86 4.91 18.61 12.18
C TYR A 86 4.92 17.08 12.06
N PHE A 87 3.99 16.40 12.77
CA PHE A 87 3.97 14.94 12.79
C PHE A 87 3.37 14.33 11.52
N ASN A 88 2.53 15.04 10.76
CA ASN A 88 1.96 14.48 9.54
C ASN A 88 3.05 14.28 8.48
N ILE A 89 3.22 13.02 8.05
CA ILE A 89 4.15 12.63 6.98
C ILE A 89 3.50 12.84 5.61
N CYS A 90 2.23 12.41 5.50
CA CYS A 90 1.42 12.66 4.30
C CYS A 90 0.77 14.03 4.41
N LYS A 91 0.86 14.81 3.34
CA LYS A 91 0.28 16.16 3.27
C LYS A 91 -1.10 16.17 2.63
N VAL A 92 -1.52 15.03 2.06
CA VAL A 92 -2.81 14.86 1.40
C VAL A 92 -3.67 13.93 2.24
N ALA A 93 -4.86 14.41 2.65
CA ALA A 93 -5.81 13.64 3.44
C ALA A 93 -6.31 12.41 2.66
N GLY A 94 -6.48 11.30 3.37
CA GLY A 94 -7.00 10.05 2.79
C GLY A 94 -6.08 9.38 1.76
N SER A 95 -4.89 9.92 1.49
CA SER A 95 -3.98 9.39 0.47
C SER A 95 -2.57 9.16 1.03
N PRO A 96 -1.92 8.02 0.70
CA PRO A 96 -0.51 7.79 0.98
C PRO A 96 0.42 8.53 0.00
N LEU A 97 -0.12 9.43 -0.84
CA LEU A 97 0.67 10.17 -1.83
C LEU A 97 1.80 10.96 -1.15
N GLY A 98 3.04 10.76 -1.62
CA GLY A 98 4.23 11.36 -1.04
C GLY A 98 4.89 10.54 0.07
N TYR A 99 4.27 9.46 0.57
CA TYR A 99 4.92 8.54 1.50
C TYR A 99 5.98 7.69 0.79
N LYS A 100 7.20 7.74 1.30
CA LYS A 100 8.30 6.91 0.79
C LYS A 100 8.71 5.90 1.86
N HIS A 101 8.62 4.62 1.53
CA HIS A 101 9.11 3.57 2.41
C HIS A 101 10.61 3.75 2.69
N SER A 102 11.04 3.49 3.92
CA SER A 102 12.45 3.49 4.29
C SER A 102 13.23 2.44 3.49
N LYS A 103 14.56 2.63 3.35
CA LYS A 103 15.43 1.64 2.69
C LYS A 103 15.28 0.23 3.31
N LYS A 104 15.17 0.15 4.65
CA LYS A 104 14.96 -1.10 5.39
C LYS A 104 13.62 -1.76 5.05
N ALA A 105 12.53 -0.97 4.93
CA ALA A 105 11.22 -1.48 4.53
C ALA A 105 11.22 -1.98 3.08
N LYS A 106 11.87 -1.24 2.16
CA LYS A 106 12.03 -1.67 0.76
C LYS A 106 12.82 -2.99 0.65
N LEU A 107 13.90 -3.13 1.42
CA LEU A 107 14.67 -4.39 1.48
C LEU A 107 13.84 -5.55 2.03
N LYS A 108 13.01 -5.34 3.04
CA LYS A 108 12.08 -6.38 3.53
C LYS A 108 11.06 -6.78 2.46
N MET A 109 10.48 -5.80 1.75
CA MET A 109 9.51 -6.05 0.68
C MET A 109 10.11 -6.71 -0.55
N SER A 110 11.39 -6.47 -0.85
CA SER A 110 12.08 -7.05 -2.00
C SER A 110 12.54 -8.51 -1.76
N LYS A 111 12.50 -9.01 -0.52
CA LYS A 111 12.86 -10.40 -0.24
C LYS A 111 11.87 -11.36 -0.93
N PRO A 112 12.38 -12.39 -1.62
CA PRO A 112 11.52 -13.43 -2.18
C PRO A 112 10.69 -14.07 -1.07
N ARG A 113 9.43 -14.34 -1.36
CA ARG A 113 8.58 -15.11 -0.43
C ARG A 113 9.15 -16.52 -0.23
N SER A 114 8.95 -17.07 0.97
CA SER A 114 9.36 -18.46 1.26
C SER A 114 8.76 -19.46 0.27
N LYS A 115 9.39 -20.62 0.11
CA LYS A 115 8.87 -21.68 -0.77
C LYS A 115 7.45 -22.09 -0.35
N GLU A 116 7.21 -22.20 0.95
CA GLU A 116 5.91 -22.52 1.53
C GLU A 116 4.85 -21.44 1.24
N ALA A 117 5.16 -20.16 1.45
CA ALA A 117 4.26 -19.08 1.11
C ALA A 117 3.91 -19.05 -0.39
N ARG A 118 4.87 -19.36 -1.27
CA ARG A 118 4.62 -19.47 -2.72
C ARG A 118 3.73 -20.68 -3.05
N LYS A 119 3.95 -21.81 -2.37
CA LYS A 119 3.11 -23.01 -2.53
C LYS A 119 1.67 -22.71 -2.12
N ASN A 120 1.46 -22.18 -0.91
CA ASN A 120 0.13 -21.84 -0.39
C ASN A 120 -0.61 -20.84 -1.29
N MET A 121 0.11 -19.84 -1.82
CA MET A 121 -0.47 -18.92 -2.81
C MET A 121 -0.85 -19.59 -4.12
N SER A 122 -0.02 -20.53 -4.61
CA SER A 122 -0.31 -21.29 -5.82
C SER A 122 -1.55 -22.18 -5.63
N GLU A 123 -1.64 -22.86 -4.49
CA GLU A 123 -2.78 -23.70 -4.13
C GLU A 123 -4.07 -22.88 -3.98
N ALA A 124 -3.99 -21.71 -3.31
CA ALA A 124 -5.13 -20.81 -3.16
C ALA A 124 -5.61 -20.19 -4.50
N MET A 125 -4.72 -20.08 -5.48
CA MET A 125 -5.06 -19.60 -6.83
C MET A 125 -5.47 -20.72 -7.78
N MET A 126 -5.29 -21.99 -7.38
CA MET A 126 -5.66 -23.13 -8.19
C MET A 126 -7.19 -23.18 -8.33
N GLY A 127 -7.69 -23.29 -9.55
CA GLY A 127 -9.13 -23.26 -9.84
C GLY A 127 -9.77 -21.87 -9.81
N ASN A 128 -8.98 -20.80 -9.67
CA ASN A 128 -9.50 -19.43 -9.73
C ASN A 128 -10.05 -19.11 -11.12
N THR A 129 -11.33 -18.84 -11.19
CA THR A 129 -12.06 -18.52 -12.42
C THR A 129 -12.32 -17.02 -12.62
N ASN A 130 -11.77 -16.15 -11.78
CA ASN A 130 -12.04 -14.70 -11.82
C ASN A 130 -11.71 -14.05 -13.18
N ALA A 131 -10.73 -14.58 -13.90
CA ALA A 131 -10.35 -14.12 -15.23
C ALA A 131 -10.92 -14.98 -16.37
N LEU A 132 -11.67 -16.05 -16.05
CA LEU A 132 -12.23 -16.95 -17.06
C LEU A 132 -13.29 -16.21 -17.88
N GLY A 133 -13.16 -16.23 -19.20
CA GLY A 133 -14.09 -15.55 -20.12
C GLY A 133 -13.87 -14.04 -20.25
N THR A 134 -12.96 -13.43 -19.49
CA THR A 134 -12.64 -12.00 -19.60
C THR A 134 -11.93 -11.73 -20.94
N LYS A 135 -12.55 -10.95 -21.82
CA LYS A 135 -11.96 -10.54 -23.09
C LYS A 135 -11.55 -9.07 -23.02
N HIS A 136 -10.30 -8.78 -23.36
CA HIS A 136 -9.86 -7.40 -23.51
C HIS A 136 -10.62 -6.69 -24.63
N SER A 137 -10.94 -5.42 -24.43
CA SER A 137 -11.52 -4.58 -25.48
C SER A 137 -10.56 -4.48 -26.68
N ASN A 138 -11.09 -4.20 -27.86
CA ASN A 138 -10.27 -4.04 -29.08
C ASN A 138 -9.23 -2.93 -28.92
N GLU A 139 -9.59 -1.84 -28.24
CA GLU A 139 -8.67 -0.74 -27.93
C GLU A 139 -7.49 -1.20 -27.06
N THR A 140 -7.77 -2.00 -26.02
CA THR A 140 -6.74 -2.58 -25.14
C THR A 140 -5.82 -3.53 -25.91
N LYS A 141 -6.37 -4.37 -26.80
CA LYS A 141 -5.58 -5.26 -27.68
C LYS A 141 -4.65 -4.47 -28.59
N ILE A 142 -5.13 -3.37 -29.19
CA ILE A 142 -4.32 -2.50 -30.04
C ILE A 142 -3.20 -1.83 -29.22
N LYS A 143 -3.48 -1.34 -28.02
CA LYS A 143 -2.46 -0.77 -27.13
C LYS A 143 -1.37 -1.79 -26.78
N PHE A 144 -1.74 -3.02 -26.44
CA PHE A 144 -0.79 -4.10 -26.17
C PHE A 144 0.04 -4.47 -27.41
N SER A 145 -0.57 -4.58 -28.58
CA SER A 145 0.15 -4.84 -29.83
C SER A 145 1.20 -3.75 -30.10
N LYS A 146 0.78 -2.48 -30.05
CA LYS A 146 1.70 -1.34 -30.28
C LYS A 146 2.84 -1.27 -29.27
N SER A 147 2.58 -1.62 -27.98
CA SER A 147 3.59 -1.59 -26.95
C SER A 147 4.64 -2.69 -27.06
N LYS A 148 4.34 -3.77 -27.79
CA LYS A 148 5.24 -4.92 -27.98
C LYS A 148 5.79 -5.04 -29.41
N MET A 149 5.58 -4.02 -30.24
CA MET A 149 6.01 -4.04 -31.64
C MET A 149 7.46 -3.51 -31.79
N GLY A 150 8.26 -4.19 -32.61
CA GLY A 150 9.62 -3.76 -32.94
C GLY A 150 10.53 -3.63 -31.71
N SER A 151 11.36 -2.59 -31.67
CA SER A 151 12.32 -2.32 -30.59
C SER A 151 11.68 -2.12 -29.21
N LYS A 152 10.38 -1.88 -29.12
CA LYS A 152 9.65 -1.80 -27.84
C LYS A 152 9.43 -3.16 -27.20
N ASN A 153 9.60 -4.25 -27.94
CA ASN A 153 9.53 -5.60 -27.41
C ASN A 153 10.85 -5.94 -26.69
N PRO A 154 10.84 -6.30 -25.39
CA PRO A 154 12.04 -6.69 -24.65
C PRO A 154 12.82 -7.86 -25.27
N ASN A 155 12.17 -8.65 -26.13
CA ASN A 155 12.75 -9.80 -26.82
C ASN A 155 13.10 -9.52 -28.30
N TYR A 156 12.93 -8.26 -28.75
CA TYR A 156 13.27 -7.89 -30.12
C TYR A 156 14.78 -8.07 -30.34
N GLY A 157 15.12 -8.79 -31.42
CA GLY A 157 16.51 -9.10 -31.76
C GLY A 157 17.18 -10.19 -30.88
N LYS A 158 16.50 -10.72 -29.86
CA LYS A 158 17.04 -11.82 -29.04
C LYS A 158 16.70 -13.17 -29.65
N HIS A 159 17.72 -13.96 -29.92
CA HIS A 159 17.56 -15.35 -30.33
C HIS A 159 17.64 -16.27 -29.13
N LEU A 160 16.69 -17.19 -29.02
CA LEU A 160 16.72 -18.24 -27.99
C LEU A 160 17.92 -19.16 -28.23
N SER A 161 18.60 -19.56 -27.16
CA SER A 161 19.65 -20.56 -27.24
C SER A 161 19.09 -21.91 -27.75
N ASP A 162 19.92 -22.69 -28.42
CA ASP A 162 19.48 -23.99 -28.98
C ASP A 162 18.99 -24.93 -27.89
N LYS A 163 19.62 -24.92 -26.71
CA LYS A 163 19.16 -25.62 -25.52
C LYS A 163 17.73 -25.25 -25.11
N THR A 164 17.35 -23.98 -25.26
CA THR A 164 15.99 -23.50 -24.94
C THR A 164 15.00 -23.94 -26.02
N LYS A 165 15.41 -23.87 -27.30
CA LYS A 165 14.62 -24.33 -28.42
C LYS A 165 14.30 -25.82 -28.30
N ASP A 166 15.28 -26.65 -27.93
CA ASP A 166 15.09 -28.09 -27.76
C ASP A 166 14.17 -28.42 -26.57
N LYS A 167 14.27 -27.70 -25.47
CA LYS A 167 13.29 -27.83 -24.37
C LYS A 167 11.86 -27.52 -24.84
N MET A 168 11.68 -26.47 -25.61
CA MET A 168 10.35 -26.09 -26.12
C MET A 168 9.81 -27.14 -27.09
N ARG A 169 10.63 -27.70 -27.98
CA ARG A 169 10.27 -28.81 -28.89
C ARG A 169 9.80 -30.04 -28.10
N LYS A 170 10.57 -30.49 -27.11
CA LYS A 170 10.22 -31.62 -26.26
C LYS A 170 8.90 -31.42 -25.53
N THR A 171 8.69 -30.21 -24.93
CA THR A 171 7.44 -29.89 -24.26
C THR A 171 6.24 -29.87 -25.19
N SER A 172 6.41 -29.33 -26.40
CA SER A 172 5.35 -29.33 -27.45
C SER A 172 4.99 -30.73 -27.91
N SER A 173 5.97 -31.62 -28.07
CA SER A 173 5.68 -33.02 -28.49
C SER A 173 4.92 -33.78 -27.40
N LEU A 174 5.31 -33.61 -26.12
CA LEU A 174 4.61 -34.21 -24.97
C LEU A 174 3.17 -33.72 -24.79
N ASN A 175 2.90 -32.45 -25.09
CA ASN A 175 1.55 -31.91 -25.02
C ASN A 175 0.66 -32.38 -26.19
N ARG A 176 1.22 -32.60 -27.40
CA ARG A 176 0.50 -33.16 -28.53
C ARG A 176 0.10 -34.61 -28.27
N SER A 177 0.97 -35.43 -27.67
CA SER A 177 0.64 -36.81 -27.35
C SER A 177 -0.41 -36.95 -26.24
N LYS A 178 -0.57 -35.96 -25.38
CA LYS A 178 -1.62 -35.93 -24.32
C LYS A 178 -3.01 -35.50 -24.82
N VAL A 179 -3.10 -34.86 -25.97
CA VAL A 179 -4.37 -34.42 -26.59
C VAL A 179 -4.91 -35.44 -27.56
N ALA A 180 -4.08 -36.41 -27.96
CA ALA A 180 -4.44 -37.47 -28.92
C ALA A 180 -4.92 -38.78 -28.27
N ASN A 181 -4.95 -38.83 -26.91
CA ASN A 181 -5.58 -39.88 -26.12
C ASN A 181 -6.75 -39.29 -25.32
#